data_0e98813cd5c251bcd33a8fd13fe3679e
#
_entry.id   0e98813cd5c251bcd33a8fd13fe3679e
#
_cell.length_a   1.000
_cell.length_b   1.000
_cell.length_c   1.000
_cell.angle_alpha   90.00
_cell.angle_beta   90.00
_cell.angle_gamma   90.00
#
_symmetry.space_group_name_H-M   'P 1'
#
loop_
_entity.id
_entity.type
_entity.pdbx_description
1 polymer ?
#
loop_
_entity_poly.entity_id
_entity_poly.type
_entity_poly.pdbx_seq_one_letter_code
_entity_poly.pdbx_strand_id
1 'polypeptide(L)'
;SYADGAEAALQVQDYYAPTDAKKRAEKLAAVRRYFSLAANAPKGVWTMNFLSGYSTTWLGCTSLATASGYKRNAAWLHPVVLGFLGEERFPMGIVFMDYAGVDKVGGGLWHWKPFEVHGKMLVEAIVESNLRK
;
A
#
# COMPACT_ATOMS: atom_id res chain seq x y z
N SER A 1 -21.99 -20.05 8.94
CA SER A 1 -21.92 -20.78 10.20
C SER A 1 -20.49 -20.75 10.71
N TYR A 2 -20.26 -20.02 11.78
CA TYR A 2 -19.01 -20.03 12.55
C TYR A 2 -19.03 -21.26 13.47
N ALA A 3 -19.21 -22.39 12.89
CA ALA A 3 -19.12 -23.63 13.64
C ALA A 3 -17.84 -24.30 13.22
N ASP A 4 -16.87 -24.22 14.06
CA ASP A 4 -15.79 -25.21 14.19
C ASP A 4 -14.57 -24.67 14.92
N GLY A 5 -14.74 -23.77 15.91
CA GLY A 5 -13.67 -23.48 16.89
C GLY A 5 -12.30 -23.05 16.34
N ALA A 6 -12.19 -22.77 15.05
CA ALA A 6 -10.99 -22.24 14.46
C ALA A 6 -10.92 -20.74 14.77
N GLU A 7 -10.10 -20.35 15.69
CA GLU A 7 -9.79 -18.94 15.95
C GLU A 7 -9.25 -18.33 14.65
N ALA A 8 -9.96 -17.33 14.12
CA ALA A 8 -9.47 -16.55 13.00
C ALA A 8 -8.34 -15.64 13.50
N ALA A 9 -7.13 -15.86 13.04
CA ALA A 9 -6.01 -15.00 13.37
C ALA A 9 -5.90 -13.87 12.35
N LEU A 10 -5.70 -12.64 12.84
CA LEU A 10 -5.50 -11.45 12.02
C LEU A 10 -4.08 -10.92 12.21
N GLN A 11 -3.36 -10.80 11.11
CA GLN A 11 -2.03 -10.19 11.07
C GLN A 11 -2.12 -8.86 10.35
N VAL A 12 -1.65 -7.78 10.97
CA VAL A 12 -1.79 -6.41 10.46
C VAL A 12 -0.43 -5.74 10.32
N GLN A 13 -0.17 -5.15 9.16
CA GLN A 13 0.91 -4.21 8.92
C GLN A 13 0.31 -2.81 8.77
N ASP A 14 0.67 -1.90 9.66
CA ASP A 14 0.28 -0.50 9.60
C ASP A 14 1.49 0.40 9.95
N TYR A 15 2.52 0.37 9.12
CA TYR A 15 3.64 1.30 9.23
C TYR A 15 3.24 2.64 8.59
N TYR A 16 2.77 3.56 9.41
CA TYR A 16 2.03 4.74 8.94
C TYR A 16 2.89 5.92 8.48
N ALA A 17 4.04 6.19 9.12
CA ALA A 17 4.79 7.45 8.93
C ALA A 17 6.19 7.26 8.31
N PRO A 18 6.30 6.98 7.00
CA PRO A 18 7.60 6.87 6.31
C PRO A 18 8.18 8.26 5.98
N THR A 19 8.67 8.98 6.97
CA THR A 19 9.06 10.39 6.86
C THR A 19 10.42 10.63 6.23
N ASP A 20 11.31 9.64 6.21
CA ASP A 20 12.64 9.71 5.62
C ASP A 20 12.98 8.47 4.80
N ALA A 21 14.14 8.46 4.14
CA ALA A 21 14.57 7.36 3.28
C ALA A 21 14.69 6.02 4.04
N LYS A 22 15.17 6.04 5.29
CA LYS A 22 15.29 4.84 6.13
C LYS A 22 13.91 4.29 6.46
N LYS A 23 12.98 5.12 6.91
CA LYS A 23 11.61 4.74 7.23
C LYS A 23 10.82 4.28 6.00
N ARG A 24 11.10 4.83 4.82
CA ARG A 24 10.54 4.34 3.56
C ARG A 24 11.03 2.93 3.24
N ALA A 25 12.31 2.66 3.42
CA ALA A 25 12.86 1.32 3.25
C ALA A 25 12.23 0.33 4.26
N GLU A 26 12.04 0.73 5.51
CA GLU A 26 11.37 -0.06 6.54
C GLU A 26 9.90 -0.33 6.19
N LYS A 27 9.17 0.68 5.71
CA LYS A 27 7.80 0.53 5.20
C LYS A 27 7.74 -0.49 4.08
N LEU A 28 8.63 -0.37 3.12
CA LEU A 28 8.68 -1.26 1.97
C LEU A 28 8.97 -2.71 2.36
N ALA A 29 9.94 -2.91 3.27
CA ALA A 29 10.25 -4.23 3.82
C ALA A 29 9.05 -4.83 4.56
N ALA A 30 8.33 -4.02 5.35
CA ALA A 30 7.12 -4.44 6.05
C ALA A 30 6.01 -4.84 5.06
N VAL A 31 5.75 -4.05 4.03
CA VAL A 31 4.77 -4.34 2.98
C VAL A 31 5.10 -5.67 2.29
N ARG A 32 6.33 -5.87 1.88
CA ARG A 32 6.79 -7.11 1.24
C ARG A 32 6.64 -8.33 2.14
N ARG A 33 7.03 -8.18 3.40
CA ARG A 33 6.90 -9.25 4.40
C ARG A 33 5.44 -9.70 4.52
N TYR A 34 4.50 -8.77 4.58
CA TYR A 34 3.09 -9.10 4.74
C TYR A 34 2.46 -9.68 3.48
N PHE A 35 2.94 -9.34 2.30
CA PHE A 35 2.57 -10.05 1.08
C PHE A 35 3.04 -11.50 1.12
N SER A 36 4.27 -11.76 1.56
CA SER A 36 4.78 -13.13 1.72
C SER A 36 3.98 -13.90 2.77
N LEU A 37 3.59 -13.26 3.88
CA LEU A 37 2.73 -13.88 4.89
C LEU A 37 1.37 -14.23 4.31
N ALA A 38 0.76 -13.34 3.52
CA ALA A 38 -0.53 -13.60 2.86
C ALA A 38 -0.44 -14.78 1.90
N ALA A 39 0.61 -14.84 1.09
CA ALA A 39 0.82 -15.91 0.12
C ALA A 39 0.94 -17.29 0.76
N ASN A 40 1.47 -17.36 1.99
CA ASN A 40 1.74 -18.60 2.73
C ASN A 40 0.80 -18.78 3.93
N ALA A 41 -0.22 -17.95 4.06
CA ALA A 41 -1.12 -17.99 5.21
C ALA A 41 -1.91 -19.32 5.25
N PRO A 42 -1.93 -20.00 6.40
CA PRO A 42 -2.79 -21.16 6.58
C PRO A 42 -4.27 -20.74 6.58
N LYS A 43 -5.15 -21.74 6.37
CA LYS A 43 -6.60 -21.50 6.43
C LYS A 43 -7.00 -20.88 7.78
N GLY A 44 -7.79 -19.82 7.74
CA GLY A 44 -8.24 -19.10 8.93
C GLY A 44 -7.31 -17.96 9.38
N VAL A 45 -6.16 -17.77 8.75
CA VAL A 45 -5.29 -16.62 8.99
C VAL A 45 -5.50 -15.57 7.91
N TRP A 46 -5.82 -14.37 8.34
CA TRP A 46 -6.02 -13.20 7.46
C TRP A 46 -4.86 -12.22 7.61
N THR A 47 -4.42 -11.65 6.51
CA THR A 47 -3.42 -10.60 6.51
C THR A 47 -4.03 -9.30 6.02
N MET A 48 -3.75 -8.22 6.74
CA MET A 48 -4.09 -6.84 6.35
C MET A 48 -2.80 -6.07 6.12
N ASN A 49 -2.67 -5.45 4.96
CA ASN A 49 -1.48 -4.71 4.57
C ASN A 49 -1.86 -3.29 4.16
N PHE A 50 -1.46 -2.31 4.95
CA PHE A 50 -1.75 -0.90 4.70
C PHE A 50 -0.64 -0.29 3.85
N LEU A 51 -0.96 0.03 2.60
CA LEU A 51 -0.11 0.83 1.71
C LEU A 51 -0.27 2.33 1.98
N SER A 52 -1.35 2.72 2.65
CA SER A 52 -1.56 4.08 3.10
C SER A 52 -0.45 4.55 4.04
N GLY A 53 -0.20 5.84 4.07
CA GLY A 53 0.78 6.44 4.95
C GLY A 53 0.89 7.93 4.72
N TYR A 54 1.36 8.63 5.73
CA TYR A 54 1.52 10.07 5.72
C TYR A 54 2.98 10.44 5.94
N SER A 55 3.57 11.19 5.03
CA SER A 55 4.91 11.75 5.20
C SER A 55 4.86 13.26 5.29
N THR A 56 5.47 13.80 6.33
CA THR A 56 5.64 15.25 6.52
C THR A 56 7.04 15.67 6.07
N THR A 57 7.21 16.96 5.83
CA THR A 57 8.54 17.55 5.76
C THR A 57 9.18 17.57 7.16
N TRP A 58 10.49 17.84 7.23
CA TRP A 58 11.23 17.94 8.50
C TRP A 58 10.64 18.98 9.50
N LEU A 59 9.86 19.95 9.02
CA LEU A 59 9.14 20.93 9.84
C LEU A 59 7.78 20.44 10.35
N GLY A 60 7.41 19.18 10.09
CA GLY A 60 6.13 18.63 10.52
C GLY A 60 4.93 19.08 9.72
N CYS A 61 5.11 19.92 8.70
CA CYS A 61 4.06 20.37 7.80
C CYS A 61 4.26 19.84 6.38
N THR A 62 3.17 19.66 5.67
CA THR A 62 3.22 19.46 4.22
C THR A 62 3.64 20.77 3.58
N SER A 63 4.65 20.73 2.71
CA SER A 63 4.99 21.92 1.95
C SER A 63 3.80 22.29 1.04
N LEU A 64 3.49 23.57 0.98
CA LEU A 64 2.45 24.09 0.07
C LEU A 64 2.78 23.81 -1.41
N ALA A 65 4.05 23.60 -1.73
CA ALA A 65 4.53 23.31 -3.07
C ALA A 65 4.48 21.82 -3.43
N THR A 66 4.29 20.93 -2.46
CA THR A 66 4.17 19.48 -2.69
C THR A 66 2.78 19.01 -2.35
N ALA A 67 2.35 17.93 -2.98
CA ALA A 67 1.09 17.28 -2.63
C ALA A 67 1.04 16.95 -1.14
N SER A 68 -0.16 16.76 -0.60
CA SER A 68 -0.36 16.25 0.77
C SER A 68 0.48 14.99 0.99
N GLY A 69 0.87 14.74 2.22
CA GLY A 69 1.68 13.58 2.58
C GLY A 69 1.12 12.25 2.08
N TYR A 70 -0.20 12.09 2.00
CA TYR A 70 -0.88 10.91 1.44
C TYR A 70 -0.61 10.74 -0.05
N LYS A 71 -0.74 11.80 -0.86
CA LYS A 71 -0.45 11.77 -2.30
C LYS A 71 1.00 11.40 -2.57
N ARG A 72 1.91 11.98 -1.79
CA ARG A 72 3.34 11.73 -1.91
C ARG A 72 3.66 10.27 -1.59
N ASN A 73 3.07 9.73 -0.54
CA ASN A 73 3.25 8.34 -0.17
C ASN A 73 2.72 7.41 -1.27
N ALA A 74 1.51 7.64 -1.78
CA ALA A 74 0.91 6.85 -2.85
C ALA A 74 1.76 6.92 -4.15
N ALA A 75 2.17 8.11 -4.56
CA ALA A 75 3.00 8.31 -5.75
C ALA A 75 4.36 7.61 -5.67
N TRP A 76 4.89 7.43 -4.47
CA TRP A 76 6.14 6.70 -4.26
C TRP A 76 5.91 5.19 -4.14
N LEU A 77 4.96 4.75 -3.31
CA LEU A 77 4.82 3.35 -2.92
C LEU A 77 4.12 2.50 -3.98
N HIS A 78 3.05 3.01 -4.59
CA HIS A 78 2.24 2.22 -5.52
C HIS A 78 3.02 1.72 -6.74
N PRO A 79 3.87 2.53 -7.42
CA PRO A 79 4.68 2.03 -8.53
C PRO A 79 5.67 0.94 -8.11
N VAL A 80 6.22 1.04 -6.90
CA VAL A 80 7.14 0.02 -6.37
C VAL A 80 6.42 -1.29 -6.10
N VAL A 81 5.21 -1.23 -5.53
CA VAL A 81 4.38 -2.43 -5.31
C VAL A 81 3.92 -3.03 -6.63
N LEU A 82 3.56 -2.22 -7.63
CA LEU A 82 3.28 -2.70 -8.99
C LEU A 82 4.47 -3.46 -9.60
N GLY A 83 5.69 -2.99 -9.38
CA GLY A 83 6.91 -3.67 -9.79
C GLY A 83 7.02 -5.08 -9.19
N PHE A 84 6.72 -5.24 -7.90
CA PHE A 84 6.72 -6.57 -7.26
C PHE A 84 5.72 -7.52 -7.88
N LEU A 85 4.52 -7.03 -8.19
CA LEU A 85 3.46 -7.83 -8.81
C LEU A 85 3.77 -8.24 -10.24
N GLY A 86 4.62 -7.49 -10.94
CA GLY A 86 5.15 -7.87 -12.25
C GLY A 86 6.09 -9.06 -12.19
N GLU A 87 6.83 -9.19 -11.09
CA GLU A 87 7.83 -10.24 -10.88
C GLU A 87 7.22 -11.49 -10.24
N GLU A 88 6.36 -11.31 -9.23
CA GLU A 88 5.76 -12.41 -8.46
C GLU A 88 4.25 -12.21 -8.34
N ARG A 89 3.49 -13.23 -8.71
CA ARG A 89 2.03 -13.23 -8.60
C ARG A 89 1.58 -14.28 -7.60
N PHE A 90 1.04 -13.80 -6.49
CA PHE A 90 0.53 -14.64 -5.40
C PHE A 90 -0.63 -13.93 -4.69
N PRO A 91 -1.47 -14.64 -3.94
CA PRO A 91 -2.51 -14.03 -3.14
C PRO A 91 -1.92 -13.02 -2.15
N MET A 92 -2.43 -11.81 -2.14
CA MET A 92 -1.88 -10.69 -1.36
C MET A 92 -2.64 -10.39 -0.07
N GLY A 93 -3.72 -11.11 0.20
CA GLY A 93 -4.57 -10.83 1.35
C GLY A 93 -5.41 -9.57 1.14
N ILE A 94 -5.74 -8.91 2.24
CA ILE A 94 -6.51 -7.66 2.25
C ILE A 94 -5.52 -6.49 2.20
N VAL A 95 -5.68 -5.63 1.21
CA VAL A 95 -4.82 -4.46 1.01
C VAL A 95 -5.63 -3.18 1.14
N PHE A 96 -5.17 -2.27 1.99
CA PHE A 96 -5.73 -0.93 2.12
C PHE A 96 -4.78 0.10 1.52
N MET A 97 -5.31 1.00 0.73
CA MET A 97 -4.51 2.04 0.09
C MET A 97 -5.29 3.33 -0.10
N ASP A 98 -4.58 4.45 -0.11
CA ASP A 98 -5.13 5.73 -0.53
C ASP A 98 -5.21 5.78 -2.06
N TYR A 99 -6.14 6.55 -2.59
CA TYR A 99 -6.30 6.77 -4.05
C TYR A 99 -6.51 5.49 -4.89
N ALA A 100 -7.13 4.49 -4.33
CA ALA A 100 -7.36 3.19 -4.99
C ALA A 100 -8.14 3.25 -6.32
N GLY A 101 -8.98 4.27 -6.48
CA GLY A 101 -9.84 4.41 -7.66
C GLY A 101 -9.26 5.25 -8.79
N VAL A 102 -8.06 5.81 -8.64
CA VAL A 102 -7.49 6.77 -9.61
C VAL A 102 -6.01 6.52 -9.86
N ASP A 103 -5.55 6.82 -11.07
CA ASP A 103 -4.13 6.73 -11.44
C ASP A 103 -3.41 8.07 -11.35
N LYS A 104 -4.16 9.18 -11.39
CA LYS A 104 -3.62 10.54 -11.29
C LYS A 104 -4.44 11.37 -10.31
N VAL A 105 -3.76 12.17 -9.51
CA VAL A 105 -4.39 13.13 -8.59
C VAL A 105 -3.83 14.52 -8.84
N GLY A 106 -4.66 15.56 -8.71
CA GLY A 106 -4.24 16.94 -8.87
C GLY A 106 -3.12 17.33 -7.93
N GLY A 107 -2.15 18.11 -8.41
CA GLY A 107 -1.15 18.76 -7.58
C GLY A 107 -1.78 19.82 -6.68
N GLY A 108 -1.02 20.35 -5.70
CA GLY A 108 -1.44 21.50 -4.92
C GLY A 108 -1.52 22.78 -5.77
N LEU A 109 -1.90 23.90 -5.15
CA LEU A 109 -2.13 25.21 -5.78
C LEU A 109 -1.05 25.68 -6.76
N TRP A 110 0.20 25.21 -6.64
CA TRP A 110 1.35 25.60 -7.43
C TRP A 110 1.88 24.51 -8.37
N HIS A 111 1.24 23.31 -8.39
CA HIS A 111 1.62 22.20 -9.26
C HIS A 111 0.60 22.03 -10.38
N TRP A 112 0.97 22.40 -11.59
CA TRP A 112 0.16 22.26 -12.81
C TRP A 112 0.10 20.80 -13.31
N LYS A 113 1.09 19.95 -12.93
CA LYS A 113 1.10 18.55 -13.33
C LYS A 113 0.46 17.67 -12.25
N PRO A 114 -0.46 16.77 -12.63
CA PRO A 114 -1.00 15.79 -11.70
C PRO A 114 0.10 14.82 -11.23
N PHE A 115 -0.04 14.35 -10.00
CA PHE A 115 0.78 13.25 -9.49
C PHE A 115 0.26 11.93 -10.03
N GLU A 116 1.16 11.10 -10.55
CA GLU A 116 0.85 9.73 -10.92
C GLU A 116 0.93 8.87 -9.66
N VAL A 117 -0.21 8.33 -9.26
CA VAL A 117 -0.34 7.48 -8.06
C VAL A 117 -0.60 6.02 -8.41
N HIS A 118 -0.98 5.73 -9.66
CA HIS A 118 -1.25 4.39 -10.18
C HIS A 118 -2.15 3.52 -9.28
N GLY A 119 -3.09 4.15 -8.59
CA GLY A 119 -3.94 3.46 -7.63
C GLY A 119 -4.91 2.48 -8.28
N LYS A 120 -5.56 2.89 -9.37
CA LYS A 120 -6.45 2.01 -10.14
C LYS A 120 -5.69 0.83 -10.74
N MET A 121 -4.54 1.07 -11.36
CA MET A 121 -3.68 0.02 -11.92
C MET A 121 -3.25 -0.98 -10.83
N LEU A 122 -2.90 -0.47 -9.65
CA LEU A 122 -2.49 -1.33 -8.54
C LEU A 122 -3.65 -2.18 -8.00
N VAL A 123 -4.86 -1.62 -7.90
CA VAL A 123 -6.06 -2.38 -7.51
C VAL A 123 -6.32 -3.52 -8.51
N GLU A 124 -6.29 -3.24 -9.79
CA GLU A 124 -6.49 -4.23 -10.84
C GLU A 124 -5.46 -5.37 -10.73
N ALA A 125 -4.18 -5.03 -10.53
CA ALA A 125 -3.11 -6.00 -10.36
C ALA A 125 -3.26 -6.86 -9.10
N ILE A 126 -3.69 -6.27 -7.98
CA ILE A 126 -3.94 -6.99 -6.72
C ILE A 126 -5.13 -7.95 -6.86
N VAL A 127 -6.23 -7.47 -7.44
CA VAL A 127 -7.42 -8.30 -7.69
C VAL A 127 -7.05 -9.49 -8.60
N GLU A 128 -6.35 -9.23 -9.69
CA GLU A 128 -5.89 -10.29 -10.58
C GLU A 128 -4.99 -11.30 -9.86
N SER A 129 -4.07 -10.83 -9.02
CA SER A 129 -3.18 -11.68 -8.23
C SER A 129 -3.93 -12.55 -7.23
N ASN A 130 -4.94 -11.99 -6.55
CA ASN A 130 -5.76 -12.72 -5.57
C ASN A 130 -6.71 -13.75 -6.22
N LEU A 131 -7.10 -13.54 -7.48
CA LEU A 131 -7.97 -14.47 -8.22
C LEU A 131 -7.22 -15.63 -8.88
N ARG A 132 -5.90 -15.54 -8.97
CA ARG A 132 -5.09 -16.65 -9.50
C ARG A 132 -4.91 -17.72 -8.42
N LYS A 133 -5.39 -18.88 -8.76
CA LYS A 133 -5.18 -20.10 -7.97
C LYS A 133 -3.85 -20.75 -8.32
#